data_7b6eadf3efa9704eb559303accf88681
#
_entry.id   7b6eadf3efa9704eb559303accf88681
#
_cell.length_a   1.000
_cell.length_b   1.000
_cell.length_c   1.000
_cell.angle_alpha   90.00
_cell.angle_beta   90.00
_cell.angle_gamma   90.00
#
_symmetry.space_group_name_H-M   'P 1'
#
loop_
_entity.id
_entity.type
_entity.pdbx_description
1 polymer ?
#
loop_
_entity_poly.entity_id
_entity_poly.type
_entity_poly.pdbx_seq_one_letter_code
_entity_poly.pdbx_strand_id
1 'polypeptide(L)'
;LSGHAVASFEHLEVHGLLPALLPETAKALASNSSGALRRMLVQGLRNTDARVAADESVSPAFLYAVLLWPAYCRALALLQAQGVHAAEAQRRAADRVTLHQVARTALPRRFSLPMQEIWLLQPRFSLRQRKRVFRLLSHPRFRAAFDFLELRLVASESHADDVAFWREAQLHPAEAVAEAGHDAHEVDAAAVEEGEPRKRRRRRRNGAAPQAPA
;
A
#
# COMPACT_ATOMS: atom_id res chain seq x y z
N LEU A 1 0.79 19.00 -10.01
CA LEU A 1 2.15 18.79 -9.50
C LEU A 1 3.07 19.69 -10.30
N SER A 2 3.49 20.78 -9.69
CA SER A 2 4.24 21.88 -10.35
C SER A 2 5.73 21.91 -9.94
N GLY A 3 6.23 20.87 -9.26
CA GLY A 3 7.62 20.84 -8.76
C GLY A 3 7.84 21.65 -7.48
N HIS A 4 6.79 21.95 -6.74
CA HIS A 4 6.83 22.71 -5.49
C HIS A 4 6.08 21.98 -4.36
N ALA A 5 6.17 20.65 -4.30
CA ALA A 5 5.41 19.85 -3.34
C ALA A 5 5.88 20.10 -1.90
N VAL A 6 7.19 20.25 -1.68
CA VAL A 6 7.75 20.55 -0.35
C VAL A 6 7.29 21.93 0.10
N ALA A 7 7.47 22.99 -0.70
CA ALA A 7 7.06 24.32 -0.35
C ALA A 7 5.54 24.40 -0.08
N SER A 8 4.74 23.74 -0.92
CA SER A 8 3.29 23.68 -0.72
C SER A 8 2.91 23.02 0.61
N PHE A 9 3.58 21.93 0.99
CA PHE A 9 3.35 21.28 2.26
C PHE A 9 3.74 22.15 3.45
N GLU A 10 4.89 22.82 3.40
CA GLU A 10 5.35 23.75 4.43
C GLU A 10 4.40 24.93 4.61
N HIS A 11 3.88 25.48 3.51
CA HIS A 11 2.84 26.52 3.57
C HIS A 11 1.56 26.02 4.23
N LEU A 12 1.14 24.79 3.96
CA LEU A 12 -0.03 24.21 4.64
C LEU A 12 0.19 24.07 6.15
N GLU A 13 1.42 23.73 6.59
CA GLU A 13 1.77 23.67 8.00
C GLU A 13 1.78 25.06 8.63
N VAL A 14 2.50 26.03 8.05
CA VAL A 14 2.66 27.40 8.57
C VAL A 14 1.33 28.13 8.68
N HIS A 15 0.44 27.95 7.70
CA HIS A 15 -0.87 28.62 7.69
C HIS A 15 -1.96 27.82 8.41
N GLY A 16 -1.62 26.71 9.07
CA GLY A 16 -2.60 25.89 9.80
C GLY A 16 -3.66 25.21 8.92
N LEU A 17 -3.39 25.05 7.61
CA LEU A 17 -4.33 24.48 6.65
C LEU A 17 -4.22 22.95 6.57
N LEU A 18 -3.10 22.37 7.04
CA LEU A 18 -2.90 20.92 7.01
C LEU A 18 -4.02 20.13 7.72
N PRO A 19 -4.52 20.53 8.90
CA PRO A 19 -5.63 19.83 9.55
C PRO A 19 -6.96 19.91 8.78
N ALA A 20 -7.16 20.94 7.97
CA ALA A 20 -8.37 21.07 7.15
C ALA A 20 -8.34 20.12 5.94
N LEU A 21 -7.19 19.97 5.29
CA LEU A 21 -7.03 19.17 4.08
C LEU A 21 -6.68 17.71 4.36
N LEU A 22 -5.80 17.45 5.35
CA LEU A 22 -5.26 16.14 5.71
C LEU A 22 -5.37 15.92 7.23
N PRO A 23 -6.61 15.87 7.80
CA PRO A 23 -6.81 15.89 9.26
C PRO A 23 -6.13 14.72 9.98
N GLU A 24 -6.23 13.52 9.44
CA GLU A 24 -5.65 12.33 10.10
C GLU A 24 -4.11 12.31 9.98
N THR A 25 -3.55 12.83 8.89
CA THR A 25 -2.12 13.02 8.74
C THR A 25 -1.61 14.07 9.73
N ALA A 26 -2.28 15.21 9.87
CA ALA A 26 -1.92 16.23 10.83
C ALA A 26 -1.90 15.69 12.28
N LYS A 27 -2.93 14.92 12.66
CA LYS A 27 -2.99 14.24 13.96
C LYS A 27 -1.85 13.25 14.16
N ALA A 28 -1.52 12.46 13.13
CA ALA A 28 -0.46 11.47 13.20
C ALA A 28 0.92 12.13 13.34
N LEU A 29 1.16 13.22 12.60
CA LEU A 29 2.40 13.99 12.70
C LEU A 29 2.56 14.64 14.07
N ALA A 30 1.50 15.23 14.62
CA ALA A 30 1.50 15.84 15.94
C ALA A 30 1.78 14.83 17.06
N SER A 31 1.35 13.58 16.92
CA SER A 31 1.59 12.51 17.89
C SER A 31 2.95 11.81 17.71
N ASN A 32 3.69 12.09 16.65
CA ASN A 32 4.99 11.47 16.36
C ASN A 32 6.14 12.31 16.89
N SER A 33 6.50 12.11 18.16
CA SER A 33 7.54 12.88 18.86
C SER A 33 8.93 12.79 18.22
N SER A 34 9.26 11.67 17.55
CA SER A 34 10.55 11.49 16.86
C SER A 34 10.68 12.31 15.57
N GLY A 35 9.58 12.82 15.04
CA GLY A 35 9.52 13.49 13.72
C GLY A 35 9.84 12.58 12.53
N ALA A 36 10.00 11.27 12.73
CA ALA A 36 10.40 10.33 11.69
C ALA A 36 9.40 10.30 10.52
N LEU A 37 8.09 10.28 10.82
CA LEU A 37 7.05 10.30 9.79
C LEU A 37 7.07 11.59 8.97
N ARG A 38 7.34 12.74 9.61
CA ARG A 38 7.47 14.01 8.89
C ARG A 38 8.70 14.01 7.98
N ARG A 39 9.85 13.50 8.45
CA ARG A 39 11.06 13.39 7.61
C ARG A 39 10.82 12.53 6.38
N MET A 40 10.20 11.36 6.54
CA MET A 40 9.83 10.48 5.43
C MET A 40 8.89 11.19 4.43
N LEU A 41 7.85 11.86 4.92
CA LEU A 41 6.89 12.59 4.08
C LEU A 41 7.59 13.68 3.27
N VAL A 42 8.39 14.53 3.94
CA VAL A 42 9.12 15.62 3.27
C VAL A 42 10.12 15.06 2.24
N GLN A 43 10.79 13.93 2.54
CA GLN A 43 11.67 13.30 1.55
C GLN A 43 10.91 12.79 0.33
N GLY A 44 9.73 12.20 0.51
CA GLY A 44 8.89 11.77 -0.61
C GLY A 44 8.41 12.94 -1.48
N LEU A 45 8.14 14.10 -0.86
CA LEU A 45 7.83 15.32 -1.58
C LEU A 45 9.04 15.87 -2.35
N ARG A 46 10.24 15.87 -1.75
CA ARG A 46 11.50 16.24 -2.44
C ARG A 46 11.76 15.35 -3.65
N ASN A 47 11.58 14.04 -3.51
CA ASN A 47 11.73 13.11 -4.61
C ASN A 47 10.73 13.43 -5.75
N THR A 48 9.50 13.84 -5.40
CA THR A 48 8.49 14.30 -6.35
C THR A 48 8.93 15.54 -7.08
N ASP A 49 9.44 16.55 -6.36
CA ASP A 49 9.91 17.80 -6.94
C ASP A 49 11.12 17.57 -7.87
N ALA A 50 12.06 16.71 -7.46
CA ALA A 50 13.21 16.33 -8.27
C ALA A 50 12.80 15.64 -9.59
N ARG A 51 11.80 14.74 -9.57
CA ARG A 51 11.27 14.09 -10.78
C ARG A 51 10.64 15.11 -11.73
N VAL A 52 9.85 16.03 -11.19
CA VAL A 52 9.24 17.09 -12.00
C VAL A 52 10.31 17.98 -12.62
N ALA A 53 11.37 18.34 -11.88
CA ALA A 53 12.50 19.13 -12.38
C ALA A 53 13.29 18.40 -13.48
N ALA A 54 13.31 17.06 -13.45
CA ALA A 54 13.92 16.20 -14.46
C ALA A 54 12.97 15.86 -15.63
N ASP A 55 11.79 16.48 -15.71
CA ASP A 55 10.74 16.18 -16.70
C ASP A 55 10.28 14.71 -16.67
N GLU A 56 10.37 14.07 -15.50
CA GLU A 56 9.94 12.70 -15.30
C GLU A 56 8.46 12.62 -14.83
N SER A 57 7.80 11.54 -15.21
CA SER A 57 6.42 11.32 -14.79
C SER A 57 6.29 11.11 -13.28
N VAL A 58 5.26 11.72 -12.68
CA VAL A 58 4.92 11.57 -11.27
C VAL A 58 3.58 10.85 -11.12
N SER A 59 3.52 9.85 -10.25
CA SER A 59 2.30 9.12 -9.94
C SER A 59 1.51 9.82 -8.82
N PRO A 60 0.31 10.36 -9.08
CA PRO A 60 -0.53 10.90 -8.02
C PRO A 60 -0.85 9.87 -6.92
N ALA A 61 -1.00 8.59 -7.29
CA ALA A 61 -1.24 7.53 -6.32
C ALA A 61 -0.06 7.36 -5.34
N PHE A 62 1.18 7.46 -5.82
CA PHE A 62 2.38 7.41 -4.97
C PHE A 62 2.43 8.62 -4.03
N LEU A 63 2.14 9.80 -4.55
CA LEU A 63 2.11 11.01 -3.73
C LEU A 63 1.05 10.92 -2.62
N TYR A 64 -0.15 10.44 -2.93
CA TYR A 64 -1.16 10.18 -1.90
C TYR A 64 -0.70 9.10 -0.90
N ALA A 65 0.01 8.05 -1.37
CA ALA A 65 0.57 7.06 -0.47
C ALA A 65 1.54 7.68 0.53
N VAL A 66 2.39 8.61 0.10
CA VAL A 66 3.32 9.35 0.96
C VAL A 66 2.58 10.26 1.93
N LEU A 67 1.67 11.10 1.43
CA LEU A 67 0.95 12.11 2.23
C LEU A 67 0.06 11.47 3.32
N LEU A 68 -0.56 10.34 3.03
CA LEU A 68 -1.50 9.67 3.95
C LEU A 68 -0.86 8.52 4.77
N TRP A 69 0.43 8.24 4.56
CA TRP A 69 1.14 7.21 5.32
C TRP A 69 1.12 7.43 6.84
N PRO A 70 1.34 8.66 7.35
CA PRO A 70 1.22 8.89 8.78
C PRO A 70 -0.15 8.52 9.35
N ALA A 71 -1.21 8.86 8.61
CA ALA A 71 -2.59 8.50 8.97
C ALA A 71 -2.81 6.99 8.98
N TYR A 72 -2.27 6.29 7.96
CA TYR A 72 -2.32 4.83 7.88
C TYR A 72 -1.60 4.16 9.04
N CYS A 73 -0.38 4.56 9.36
CA CYS A 73 0.38 4.02 10.50
C CYS A 73 -0.39 4.18 11.81
N ARG A 74 -0.98 5.36 12.04
CA ARG A 74 -1.78 5.61 13.24
C ARG A 74 -3.02 4.73 13.30
N ALA A 75 -3.76 4.62 12.19
CA ALA A 75 -4.96 3.77 12.11
C ALA A 75 -4.61 2.29 12.31
N LEU A 76 -3.51 1.82 11.72
CA LEU A 76 -3.01 0.46 11.86
C LEU A 76 -2.65 0.14 13.31
N ALA A 77 -1.87 1.00 13.97
CA ALA A 77 -1.48 0.84 15.36
C ALA A 77 -2.70 0.74 16.30
N LEU A 78 -3.73 1.57 16.08
CA LEU A 78 -4.96 1.52 16.85
C LEU A 78 -5.72 0.20 16.69
N LEU A 79 -5.81 -0.34 15.46
CA LEU A 79 -6.48 -1.61 15.20
C LEU A 79 -5.70 -2.79 15.79
N GLN A 80 -4.37 -2.76 15.70
CA GLN A 80 -3.51 -3.77 16.30
C GLN A 80 -3.62 -3.76 17.84
N ALA A 81 -3.67 -2.58 18.48
CA ALA A 81 -3.89 -2.46 19.91
C ALA A 81 -5.26 -3.00 20.36
N GLN A 82 -6.26 -3.04 19.45
CA GLN A 82 -7.56 -3.66 19.69
C GLN A 82 -7.57 -5.18 19.43
N GLY A 83 -6.43 -5.79 19.15
CA GLY A 83 -6.30 -7.23 18.88
C GLY A 83 -6.78 -7.67 17.49
N VAL A 84 -6.98 -6.74 16.56
CA VAL A 84 -7.35 -7.10 15.18
C VAL A 84 -6.17 -7.80 14.50
N HIS A 85 -6.43 -8.94 13.86
CA HIS A 85 -5.40 -9.70 13.14
C HIS A 85 -4.67 -8.84 12.10
N ALA A 86 -3.35 -9.04 11.97
CA ALA A 86 -2.47 -8.13 11.20
C ALA A 86 -2.95 -7.83 9.76
N ALA A 87 -3.29 -8.86 8.98
CA ALA A 87 -3.76 -8.68 7.60
C ALA A 87 -5.09 -7.91 7.51
N GLU A 88 -6.00 -8.17 8.44
CA GLU A 88 -7.28 -7.46 8.55
C GLU A 88 -7.09 -6.02 9.02
N ALA A 89 -6.23 -5.80 10.02
CA ALA A 89 -5.90 -4.46 10.51
C ALA A 89 -5.33 -3.58 9.40
N GLN A 90 -4.45 -4.13 8.55
CA GLN A 90 -3.90 -3.42 7.39
C GLN A 90 -4.97 -2.99 6.40
N ARG A 91 -5.87 -3.91 6.01
CA ARG A 91 -6.98 -3.58 5.09
C ARG A 91 -7.91 -2.53 5.69
N ARG A 92 -8.37 -2.74 6.92
CA ARG A 92 -9.26 -1.77 7.61
C ARG A 92 -8.61 -0.40 7.80
N ALA A 93 -7.31 -0.35 8.11
CA ALA A 93 -6.58 0.91 8.21
C ALA A 93 -6.56 1.66 6.87
N ALA A 94 -6.25 0.96 5.77
CA ALA A 94 -6.23 1.54 4.43
C ALA A 94 -7.61 2.07 4.02
N ASP A 95 -8.67 1.28 4.21
CA ASP A 95 -10.04 1.67 3.90
C ASP A 95 -10.49 2.86 4.74
N ARG A 96 -10.24 2.82 6.05
CA ARG A 96 -10.58 3.90 6.97
C ARG A 96 -9.95 5.23 6.58
N VAL A 97 -8.63 5.23 6.30
CA VAL A 97 -7.93 6.45 5.90
C VAL A 97 -8.46 6.96 4.57
N THR A 98 -8.69 6.08 3.61
CA THR A 98 -9.25 6.45 2.31
C THR A 98 -10.63 7.09 2.44
N LEU A 99 -11.54 6.48 3.20
CA LEU A 99 -12.90 7.00 3.42
C LEU A 99 -12.88 8.37 4.11
N HIS A 100 -12.05 8.53 5.14
CA HIS A 100 -11.92 9.83 5.82
C HIS A 100 -11.35 10.91 4.90
N GLN A 101 -10.40 10.55 4.03
CA GLN A 101 -9.80 11.51 3.09
C GLN A 101 -10.76 11.91 1.98
N VAL A 102 -11.51 10.96 1.40
CA VAL A 102 -12.54 11.24 0.37
C VAL A 102 -13.61 12.21 0.87
N ALA A 103 -13.94 12.16 2.16
CA ALA A 103 -14.87 13.11 2.77
C ALA A 103 -14.32 14.55 2.90
N ARG A 104 -13.02 14.77 2.66
CA ARG A 104 -12.36 16.08 2.77
C ARG A 104 -11.88 16.64 1.44
N THR A 105 -11.27 15.79 0.63
CA THR A 105 -10.72 16.18 -0.68
C THR A 105 -11.02 15.09 -1.70
N ALA A 106 -11.15 15.48 -2.97
CA ALA A 106 -11.36 14.52 -4.04
C ALA A 106 -10.17 13.54 -4.13
N LEU A 107 -10.42 12.26 -3.91
CA LEU A 107 -9.48 11.17 -4.08
C LEU A 107 -10.09 10.11 -5.01
N PRO A 108 -9.96 10.27 -6.33
CA PRO A 108 -10.52 9.34 -7.31
C PRO A 108 -10.03 7.90 -7.12
N ARG A 109 -10.93 6.94 -7.35
CA ARG A 109 -10.61 5.50 -7.19
C ARG A 109 -9.39 5.04 -7.98
N ARG A 110 -9.15 5.63 -9.16
CA ARG A 110 -7.95 5.37 -9.99
C ARG A 110 -6.63 5.69 -9.27
N PHE A 111 -6.66 6.51 -8.20
CA PHE A 111 -5.50 6.83 -7.37
C PHE A 111 -5.55 6.14 -6.02
N SER A 112 -6.72 6.04 -5.39
CA SER A 112 -6.82 5.43 -4.05
C SER A 112 -6.57 3.93 -4.06
N LEU A 113 -6.97 3.19 -5.09
CA LEU A 113 -6.68 1.75 -5.17
C LEU A 113 -5.17 1.46 -5.29
N PRO A 114 -4.42 2.05 -6.25
CA PRO A 114 -2.98 1.85 -6.30
C PRO A 114 -2.24 2.35 -5.05
N MET A 115 -2.72 3.41 -4.41
CA MET A 115 -2.20 3.90 -3.14
C MET A 115 -2.32 2.82 -2.04
N GLN A 116 -3.50 2.21 -1.89
CA GLN A 116 -3.71 1.13 -0.92
C GLN A 116 -2.86 -0.10 -1.25
N GLU A 117 -2.73 -0.48 -2.53
CA GLU A 117 -1.86 -1.57 -2.97
C GLU A 117 -0.40 -1.34 -2.53
N ILE A 118 0.12 -0.12 -2.67
CA ILE A 118 1.47 0.23 -2.20
C ILE A 118 1.62 -0.05 -0.70
N TRP A 119 0.65 0.33 0.12
CA TRP A 119 0.70 0.09 1.58
C TRP A 119 0.57 -1.38 1.94
N LEU A 120 -0.35 -2.11 1.30
CA LEU A 120 -0.61 -3.52 1.58
C LEU A 120 0.51 -4.45 1.09
N LEU A 121 1.36 -3.98 0.18
CA LEU A 121 2.56 -4.70 -0.23
C LEU A 121 3.71 -4.56 0.77
N GLN A 122 3.73 -3.53 1.63
CA GLN A 122 4.87 -3.27 2.51
C GLN A 122 5.25 -4.47 3.40
N PRO A 123 4.32 -5.18 4.07
CA PRO A 123 4.69 -6.33 4.90
C PRO A 123 5.22 -7.53 4.10
N ARG A 124 4.94 -7.58 2.79
CA ARG A 124 5.38 -8.68 1.95
C ARG A 124 6.88 -8.65 1.65
N PHE A 125 7.52 -7.50 1.77
CA PHE A 125 8.95 -7.34 1.53
C PHE A 125 9.82 -8.10 2.55
N SER A 126 9.32 -8.36 3.76
CA SER A 126 10.02 -9.18 4.76
C SER A 126 9.86 -10.69 4.54
N LEU A 127 9.08 -11.10 3.53
CA LEU A 127 8.78 -12.50 3.26
C LEU A 127 9.60 -12.99 2.06
N ARG A 128 10.69 -13.74 2.33
CA ARG A 128 11.67 -14.16 1.32
C ARG A 128 11.52 -15.63 0.89
N GLN A 129 10.32 -16.21 0.96
CA GLN A 129 10.07 -17.54 0.39
C GLN A 129 9.94 -17.47 -1.13
N ARG A 130 10.44 -18.50 -1.82
CA ARG A 130 10.58 -18.56 -3.28
C ARG A 130 9.32 -18.14 -4.05
N LYS A 131 8.16 -18.69 -3.70
CA LYS A 131 6.89 -18.34 -4.34
C LYS A 131 6.47 -16.91 -4.05
N ARG A 132 6.77 -16.39 -2.86
CA ARG A 132 6.43 -15.01 -2.45
C ARG A 132 7.32 -14.01 -3.15
N VAL A 133 8.63 -14.31 -3.28
CA VAL A 133 9.57 -13.48 -4.05
C VAL A 133 9.11 -13.37 -5.50
N PHE A 134 8.84 -14.50 -6.17
CA PHE A 134 8.34 -14.49 -7.53
C PHE A 134 7.05 -13.69 -7.71
N ARG A 135 6.05 -13.92 -6.83
CA ARG A 135 4.77 -13.20 -6.89
C ARG A 135 4.93 -11.70 -6.66
N LEU A 136 5.84 -11.31 -5.78
CA LEU A 136 6.05 -9.90 -5.47
C LEU A 136 6.78 -9.20 -6.62
N LEU A 137 7.84 -9.80 -7.18
CA LEU A 137 8.55 -9.27 -8.36
C LEU A 137 7.63 -9.13 -9.58
N SER A 138 6.69 -10.06 -9.76
CA SER A 138 5.72 -10.02 -10.86
C SER A 138 4.53 -9.07 -10.62
N HIS A 139 4.46 -8.45 -9.46
CA HIS A 139 3.29 -7.60 -9.12
C HIS A 139 3.34 -6.27 -9.88
N PRO A 140 2.24 -5.80 -10.51
CA PRO A 140 2.22 -4.57 -11.30
C PRO A 140 2.63 -3.31 -10.52
N ARG A 141 2.47 -3.33 -9.20
CA ARG A 141 2.85 -2.22 -8.30
C ARG A 141 4.18 -2.44 -7.59
N PHE A 142 4.92 -3.50 -7.94
CA PHE A 142 6.18 -3.82 -7.27
C PHE A 142 7.12 -2.62 -7.22
N ARG A 143 7.39 -1.99 -8.36
CA ARG A 143 8.32 -0.86 -8.44
C ARG A 143 7.91 0.29 -7.51
N ALA A 144 6.65 0.72 -7.57
CA ALA A 144 6.17 1.79 -6.71
C ALA A 144 6.19 1.40 -5.22
N ALA A 145 5.86 0.14 -4.89
CA ALA A 145 5.92 -0.35 -3.52
C ALA A 145 7.36 -0.47 -3.00
N PHE A 146 8.32 -0.81 -3.87
CA PHE A 146 9.73 -0.86 -3.52
C PHE A 146 10.31 0.55 -3.32
N ASP A 147 10.05 1.50 -4.23
CA ASP A 147 10.44 2.90 -4.05
C ASP A 147 9.87 3.47 -2.74
N PHE A 148 8.66 3.03 -2.36
CA PHE A 148 8.05 3.40 -1.08
C PHE A 148 8.76 2.73 0.11
N LEU A 149 9.20 1.48 0.00
CA LEU A 149 10.00 0.80 1.03
C LEU A 149 11.34 1.52 1.23
N GLU A 150 12.04 1.89 0.15
CA GLU A 150 13.27 2.69 0.24
C GLU A 150 13.02 4.02 0.96
N LEU A 151 11.91 4.69 0.66
CA LEU A 151 11.54 5.94 1.33
C LEU A 151 11.32 5.74 2.84
N ARG A 152 10.82 4.58 3.28
CA ARG A 152 10.62 4.27 4.70
C ARG A 152 11.92 4.20 5.50
N LEU A 153 13.08 3.97 4.86
CA LEU A 153 14.39 4.02 5.53
C LEU A 153 14.68 5.39 6.16
N VAL A 154 14.12 6.47 5.61
CA VAL A 154 14.24 7.83 6.18
C VAL A 154 13.59 7.93 7.58
N ALA A 155 12.58 7.11 7.84
CA ALA A 155 11.91 7.06 9.13
C ALA A 155 12.52 6.03 10.09
N SER A 156 13.05 4.93 9.56
CA SER A 156 13.61 3.83 10.38
C SER A 156 14.52 2.94 9.54
N GLU A 157 15.67 2.58 10.07
CA GLU A 157 16.62 1.64 9.44
C GLU A 157 16.15 0.17 9.48
N SER A 158 15.02 -0.11 10.13
CA SER A 158 14.52 -1.48 10.33
C SER A 158 14.26 -2.29 9.06
N HIS A 159 14.31 -1.67 7.89
CA HIS A 159 14.09 -2.30 6.58
C HIS A 159 15.33 -2.30 5.67
N ALA A 160 16.50 -1.97 6.20
CA ALA A 160 17.72 -1.87 5.39
C ALA A 160 18.06 -3.18 4.68
N ASP A 161 17.98 -4.31 5.38
CA ASP A 161 18.23 -5.63 4.82
C ASP A 161 17.19 -6.02 3.75
N ASP A 162 15.92 -5.65 3.97
CA ASP A 162 14.88 -5.88 2.97
C ASP A 162 15.15 -5.07 1.72
N VAL A 163 15.50 -3.79 1.86
CA VAL A 163 15.83 -2.92 0.72
C VAL A 163 17.05 -3.45 -0.03
N ALA A 164 18.09 -3.88 0.66
CA ALA A 164 19.29 -4.45 0.03
C ALA A 164 18.95 -5.70 -0.79
N PHE A 165 18.22 -6.65 -0.20
CA PHE A 165 17.76 -7.86 -0.87
C PHE A 165 16.92 -7.54 -2.12
N TRP A 166 15.91 -6.70 -1.99
CA TRP A 166 14.99 -6.43 -3.11
C TRP A 166 15.60 -5.54 -4.19
N ARG A 167 16.62 -4.74 -3.88
CA ARG A 167 17.40 -4.02 -4.88
C ARG A 167 18.17 -4.99 -5.77
N GLU A 168 18.82 -5.98 -5.18
CA GLU A 168 19.53 -7.04 -5.91
C GLU A 168 18.57 -7.93 -6.70
N ALA A 169 17.45 -8.32 -6.08
CA ALA A 169 16.42 -9.13 -6.71
C ALA A 169 15.80 -8.50 -7.98
N GLN A 170 15.82 -7.16 -8.10
CA GLN A 170 15.37 -6.49 -9.33
C GLN A 170 16.38 -6.61 -10.47
N LEU A 171 17.69 -6.67 -10.15
CA LEU A 171 18.75 -6.81 -11.13
C LEU A 171 18.86 -8.27 -11.60
N HIS A 172 18.69 -9.22 -10.68
CA HIS A 172 18.86 -10.66 -10.89
C HIS A 172 17.63 -11.46 -10.44
N PRO A 173 16.45 -11.29 -11.08
CA PRO A 173 15.19 -11.89 -10.60
C PRO A 173 15.21 -13.42 -10.53
N ALA A 174 15.88 -14.09 -11.49
CA ALA A 174 15.98 -15.55 -11.53
C ALA A 174 16.83 -16.09 -10.37
N GLU A 175 17.94 -15.44 -10.07
CA GLU A 175 18.84 -15.80 -8.98
C GLU A 175 18.17 -15.58 -7.63
N ALA A 176 17.52 -14.42 -7.43
CA ALA A 176 16.80 -14.10 -6.21
C ALA A 176 15.68 -15.12 -5.92
N VAL A 177 14.98 -15.60 -6.95
CA VAL A 177 13.96 -16.65 -6.80
C VAL A 177 14.60 -18.01 -6.51
N ALA A 178 15.77 -18.31 -7.06
CA ALA A 178 16.48 -19.56 -6.81
C ALA A 178 17.10 -19.63 -5.40
N GLU A 179 17.63 -18.51 -4.92
CA GLU A 179 18.27 -18.38 -3.60
C GLU A 179 17.24 -18.26 -2.46
N ALA A 180 16.03 -17.77 -2.76
CA ALA A 180 14.96 -17.68 -1.79
C ALA A 180 14.65 -19.06 -1.21
N GLY A 181 14.55 -19.13 0.13
CA GLY A 181 14.40 -20.39 0.88
C GLY A 181 13.30 -21.28 0.34
N HIS A 182 13.56 -22.58 0.31
CA HIS A 182 12.55 -23.59 -0.02
C HIS A 182 11.36 -23.45 0.97
N ASP A 183 10.15 -23.51 0.41
CA ASP A 183 8.92 -23.56 1.22
C ASP A 183 8.94 -24.87 2.06
N ALA A 184 9.63 -24.87 3.20
CA ALA A 184 9.49 -25.93 4.18
C ALA A 184 8.07 -25.85 4.75
N HIS A 185 7.28 -26.89 4.54
CA HIS A 185 5.95 -27.19 5.04
C HIS A 185 5.31 -26.05 5.86
N GLU A 186 4.59 -25.18 5.17
CA GLU A 186 3.88 -24.08 5.79
C GLU A 186 2.52 -24.59 6.23
N VAL A 187 2.31 -24.61 7.54
CA VAL A 187 0.95 -24.59 8.09
C VAL A 187 0.37 -23.24 7.67
N ASP A 188 -0.50 -23.28 6.70
CA ASP A 188 -1.12 -22.13 6.03
C ASP A 188 -2.03 -21.36 7.00
N ALA A 189 -1.47 -20.40 7.71
CA ALA A 189 -2.21 -19.52 8.60
C ALA A 189 -2.35 -18.11 8.01
N ALA A 190 -2.55 -17.98 6.71
CA ALA A 190 -3.06 -16.76 6.06
C ALA A 190 -3.39 -17.02 4.58
N ALA A 191 -4.26 -17.96 4.30
CA ALA A 191 -4.95 -17.98 3.03
C ALA A 191 -5.83 -16.73 2.95
N VAL A 192 -5.33 -15.71 2.27
CA VAL A 192 -6.19 -14.73 1.65
C VAL A 192 -6.90 -15.51 0.54
N GLU A 193 -8.15 -15.91 0.78
CA GLU A 193 -9.05 -16.36 -0.25
C GLU A 193 -9.14 -15.28 -1.32
N GLU A 194 -8.34 -15.40 -2.37
CA GLU A 194 -8.69 -14.85 -3.66
C GLU A 194 -9.92 -15.66 -4.09
N GLY A 195 -11.08 -14.99 -4.06
CA GLY A 195 -12.35 -15.61 -4.39
C GLY A 195 -12.28 -16.25 -5.78
N GLU A 196 -12.24 -17.57 -5.81
CA GLU A 196 -12.53 -18.32 -7.02
C GLU A 196 -13.89 -17.91 -7.57
N PRO A 197 -14.02 -17.66 -8.87
CA PRO A 197 -15.31 -17.38 -9.48
C PRO A 197 -16.20 -18.60 -9.31
N ARG A 198 -17.23 -18.49 -8.48
CA ARG A 198 -18.26 -19.53 -8.30
C ARG A 198 -18.78 -19.94 -9.66
N LYS A 199 -18.41 -21.16 -10.12
CA LYS A 199 -18.99 -21.80 -11.29
C LYS A 199 -20.50 -21.86 -11.08
N ARG A 200 -21.23 -21.07 -11.87
CA ARG A 200 -22.70 -21.10 -11.96
C ARG A 200 -23.13 -22.52 -12.30
N ARG A 201 -23.62 -23.23 -11.30
CA ARG A 201 -24.26 -24.54 -11.45
C ARG A 201 -25.50 -24.37 -12.32
N ARG A 202 -25.38 -24.70 -13.60
CA ARG A 202 -26.46 -24.72 -14.58
C ARG A 202 -27.52 -25.71 -14.12
N ARG A 203 -28.60 -25.19 -13.53
CA ARG A 203 -29.79 -25.98 -13.20
C ARG A 203 -30.38 -26.51 -14.51
N ARG A 204 -30.25 -27.81 -14.77
CA ARG A 204 -31.01 -28.53 -15.79
C ARG A 204 -32.49 -28.43 -15.37
N ARG A 205 -33.28 -27.66 -16.17
CA ARG A 205 -34.73 -27.74 -16.15
C ARG A 205 -35.13 -29.05 -16.86
N ASN A 206 -35.55 -30.04 -16.11
CA ASN A 206 -36.31 -31.17 -16.67
C ASN A 206 -37.67 -30.64 -17.12
N GLY A 207 -37.87 -30.61 -18.45
CA GLY A 207 -39.17 -30.38 -19.04
C GLY A 207 -40.08 -31.60 -18.83
N ALA A 208 -41.14 -31.43 -18.09
CA ALA A 208 -42.29 -32.35 -18.11
C ALA A 208 -43.24 -31.84 -19.18
N ALA A 209 -43.56 -32.68 -20.14
CA ALA A 209 -44.59 -32.46 -21.15
C ALA A 209 -46.00 -32.54 -20.54
N PRO A 210 -46.96 -31.69 -20.95
CA PRO A 210 -48.36 -31.88 -20.53
C PRO A 210 -49.06 -32.92 -21.41
N GLN A 211 -49.66 -33.91 -20.78
CA GLN A 211 -50.65 -34.78 -21.43
C GLN A 211 -51.98 -34.04 -21.57
N ALA A 212 -52.60 -34.13 -22.77
CA ALA A 212 -53.94 -33.64 -23.06
C ALA A 212 -54.96 -34.66 -22.55
N PRO A 213 -56.15 -34.23 -22.05
CA PRO A 213 -57.26 -35.13 -21.76
C PRO A 213 -58.11 -35.39 -22.99
N ALA A 214 -58.66 -36.60 -23.04
CA ALA A 214 -59.71 -37.03 -23.93
C ALA A 214 -61.07 -36.48 -23.52
#